data_c76da57ed1eb8c3b5dc9001150b66a9d
#
_entry.id   c76da57ed1eb8c3b5dc9001150b66a9d
#
_cell.length_a   1.000
_cell.length_b   1.000
_cell.length_c   1.000
_cell.angle_alpha   90.00
_cell.angle_beta   90.00
_cell.angle_gamma   90.00
#
_symmetry.space_group_name_H-M   'P 1'
#
loop_
_entity.id
_entity.type
_entity.pdbx_description
1 polymer ?
#
loop_
_entity_poly.entity_id
_entity_poly.type
_entity_poly.pdbx_seq_one_letter_code
_entity_poly.pdbx_strand_id
1 'polypeptide(L)'
;MTTQREPLLNPVAVSDLRPTQITVGMREVALKRQMIRSQTARKTGTFLGTHMVPVVLGPKKRNYVTDHHHLARALLEEGIRDVLVTVISDLSGLDKDAFFNVLDNRGWMHPFDENGKRRDYDAIPKTMAELVDDPYRSMAGELRRQGGFAKDTTPFSEFLWADFLRRRIDRDAVAKNFDKAMKEALSLSKGKDAGYLPGWCGPTSD
;
A
#
# COMPACT_ATOMS: atom_id res chain seq x y z
N MET A 1 25.32 33.67 10.34
CA MET A 1 23.87 33.45 10.53
C MET A 1 23.43 32.39 9.51
N THR A 2 23.33 31.15 9.93
CA THR A 2 22.82 30.05 9.10
C THR A 2 21.31 30.18 9.07
N THR A 3 20.75 30.66 7.98
CA THR A 3 19.31 30.63 7.72
C THR A 3 18.90 29.16 7.56
N GLN A 4 18.36 28.59 8.63
CA GLN A 4 17.66 27.31 8.57
C GLN A 4 16.46 27.53 7.65
N ARG A 5 16.53 27.03 6.41
CA ARG A 5 15.36 27.01 5.52
C ARG A 5 14.44 25.91 6.04
N GLU A 6 13.33 26.30 6.62
CA GLU A 6 12.25 25.36 6.93
C GLU A 6 11.81 24.68 5.62
N PRO A 7 11.62 23.34 5.61
CA PRO A 7 11.11 22.67 4.44
C PRO A 7 9.72 23.22 4.10
N LEU A 8 9.52 23.64 2.86
CA LEU A 8 8.20 24.03 2.34
C LEU A 8 7.30 22.80 2.35
N LEU A 9 6.44 22.70 3.37
CA LEU A 9 5.43 21.66 3.46
C LEU A 9 4.26 22.06 2.55
N ASN A 10 4.10 21.37 1.44
CA ASN A 10 2.98 21.56 0.52
C ASN A 10 1.85 20.57 0.86
N PRO A 11 0.77 21.01 1.53
CA PRO A 11 -0.40 20.17 1.70
C PRO A 11 -1.08 19.96 0.35
N VAL A 12 -1.50 18.71 0.11
CA VAL A 12 -2.25 18.30 -1.08
C VAL A 12 -3.60 17.76 -0.63
N ALA A 13 -4.67 18.12 -1.34
CA ALA A 13 -5.97 17.56 -1.05
C ALA A 13 -5.94 16.02 -1.27
N VAL A 14 -6.43 15.26 -0.28
CA VAL A 14 -6.45 13.79 -0.36
C VAL A 14 -7.25 13.30 -1.57
N SER A 15 -8.28 14.07 -1.97
CA SER A 15 -9.08 13.82 -3.18
C SER A 15 -8.29 13.92 -4.49
N ASP A 16 -7.18 14.66 -4.49
CA ASP A 16 -6.35 14.89 -5.68
C ASP A 16 -5.25 13.85 -5.85
N LEU A 17 -5.04 13.00 -4.85
CA LEU A 17 -4.10 11.91 -4.92
C LEU A 17 -4.56 10.86 -5.94
N ARG A 18 -3.63 10.38 -6.75
CA ARG A 18 -3.83 9.34 -7.76
C ARG A 18 -3.15 8.05 -7.32
N PRO A 19 -3.84 6.90 -7.32
CA PRO A 19 -3.19 5.64 -7.04
C PRO A 19 -2.27 5.19 -8.17
N THR A 20 -1.31 4.33 -7.82
CA THR A 20 -0.47 3.59 -8.78
C THR A 20 -0.65 2.08 -8.63
N GLN A 21 -1.67 1.66 -7.92
CA GLN A 21 -2.10 0.27 -7.78
C GLN A 21 -3.61 0.17 -7.92
N ILE A 22 -4.11 -1.03 -8.24
CA ILE A 22 -5.55 -1.29 -8.41
C ILE A 22 -6.19 -1.64 -7.06
N THR A 23 -5.46 -2.38 -6.23
CA THR A 23 -6.01 -3.00 -5.02
C THR A 23 -5.35 -2.50 -3.74
N VAL A 24 -6.08 -2.62 -2.64
CA VAL A 24 -5.60 -2.47 -1.25
C VAL A 24 -6.20 -3.57 -0.39
N GLY A 25 -5.61 -3.84 0.77
CA GLY A 25 -6.26 -4.65 1.80
C GLY A 25 -7.20 -3.77 2.62
N MET A 26 -8.52 -3.94 2.51
CA MET A 26 -9.48 -3.08 3.22
C MET A 26 -9.44 -3.28 4.74
N ARG A 27 -8.97 -4.42 5.26
CA ARG A 27 -8.70 -4.58 6.70
C ARG A 27 -7.55 -3.69 7.17
N GLU A 28 -6.52 -3.50 6.33
CA GLU A 28 -5.42 -2.55 6.61
C GLU A 28 -5.95 -1.10 6.60
N VAL A 29 -6.83 -0.77 5.65
CA VAL A 29 -7.51 0.53 5.60
C VAL A 29 -8.31 0.74 6.89
N ALA A 30 -9.11 -0.25 7.33
CA ALA A 30 -9.90 -0.16 8.55
C ALA A 30 -9.03 0.06 9.80
N LEU A 31 -7.89 -0.62 9.92
CA LEU A 31 -6.92 -0.40 11.00
C LEU A 31 -6.36 1.03 10.98
N LYS A 32 -6.00 1.55 9.79
CA LYS A 32 -5.54 2.95 9.66
C LYS A 32 -6.63 3.94 10.06
N ARG A 33 -7.89 3.69 9.69
CA ARG A 33 -9.03 4.51 10.11
C ARG A 33 -9.20 4.54 11.62
N GLN A 34 -9.12 3.38 12.29
CA GLN A 34 -9.15 3.31 13.75
C GLN A 34 -8.01 4.12 14.39
N MET A 35 -6.80 4.01 13.85
CA MET A 35 -5.66 4.81 14.31
C MET A 35 -5.93 6.31 14.17
N ILE A 36 -6.46 6.75 13.03
CA ILE A 36 -6.79 8.17 12.78
C ILE A 36 -7.85 8.65 13.78
N ARG A 37 -8.94 7.90 13.97
CA ARG A 37 -10.03 8.24 14.91
C ARG A 37 -9.57 8.30 16.37
N SER A 38 -8.61 7.47 16.77
CA SER A 38 -8.06 7.46 18.13
C SER A 38 -7.16 8.66 18.45
N GLN A 39 -6.77 9.45 17.43
CA GLN A 39 -5.92 10.62 17.60
C GLN A 39 -6.75 11.85 18.01
N THR A 40 -6.24 12.64 18.94
CA THR A 40 -6.75 14.01 19.16
C THR A 40 -6.32 14.90 17.99
N ALA A 41 -7.01 16.01 17.75
CA ALA A 41 -6.70 16.93 16.66
C ALA A 41 -5.20 17.35 16.62
N ARG A 42 -4.59 17.60 17.78
CA ARG A 42 -3.15 17.94 17.91
C ARG A 42 -2.25 16.77 17.52
N LYS A 43 -2.60 15.54 17.95
CA LYS A 43 -1.86 14.33 17.60
C LYS A 43 -2.05 13.93 16.14
N THR A 44 -3.23 14.22 15.56
CA THR A 44 -3.48 14.01 14.12
C THR A 44 -2.53 14.85 13.27
N GLY A 45 -2.34 16.13 13.60
CA GLY A 45 -1.37 16.98 12.90
C GLY A 45 0.07 16.44 12.97
N THR A 46 0.52 16.00 14.14
CA THR A 46 1.83 15.35 14.31
C THR A 46 1.91 14.04 13.53
N PHE A 47 0.86 13.20 13.59
CA PHE A 47 0.80 11.95 12.84
C PHE A 47 0.91 12.18 11.33
N LEU A 48 0.18 13.14 10.77
CA LEU A 48 0.26 13.47 9.34
C LEU A 48 1.63 14.04 8.97
N GLY A 49 2.26 14.82 9.84
CA GLY A 49 3.62 15.34 9.66
C GLY A 49 4.71 14.26 9.64
N THR A 50 4.50 13.17 10.39
CA THR A 50 5.43 12.02 10.42
C THR A 50 5.14 10.95 9.37
N HIS A 51 3.96 11.02 8.71
CA HIS A 51 3.52 10.05 7.70
C HIS A 51 3.25 10.73 6.36
N MET A 52 4.27 11.44 5.85
CA MET A 52 4.18 12.05 4.52
C MET A 52 3.99 10.98 3.46
N VAL A 53 3.08 11.26 2.51
CA VAL A 53 2.78 10.35 1.41
C VAL A 53 3.78 10.58 0.27
N PRO A 54 4.59 9.57 -0.12
CA PRO A 54 5.50 9.71 -1.25
C PRO A 54 4.72 9.72 -2.56
N VAL A 55 5.01 10.72 -3.41
CA VAL A 55 4.37 10.91 -4.71
C VAL A 55 5.37 11.15 -5.81
N VAL A 56 4.99 10.77 -7.03
CA VAL A 56 5.62 11.22 -8.27
C VAL A 56 4.69 12.22 -8.94
N LEU A 57 5.23 13.36 -9.36
CA LEU A 57 4.46 14.28 -10.22
C LEU A 57 4.39 13.69 -11.63
N GLY A 58 3.19 13.35 -12.06
CA GLY A 58 2.92 12.83 -13.40
C GLY A 58 2.27 13.86 -14.32
N PRO A 59 1.74 13.43 -15.47
CA PRO A 59 1.10 14.31 -16.44
C PRO A 59 0.11 15.28 -15.80
N LYS A 60 0.13 16.55 -16.24
CA LYS A 60 -0.65 17.66 -15.67
C LYS A 60 -0.32 17.95 -14.19
N LYS A 61 0.91 17.65 -13.76
CA LYS A 61 1.39 17.81 -12.38
C LYS A 61 0.53 17.14 -11.31
N ARG A 62 -0.10 16.02 -11.65
CA ARG A 62 -0.90 15.23 -10.71
C ARG A 62 0.00 14.44 -9.76
N ASN A 63 -0.44 14.29 -8.52
CA ASN A 63 0.29 13.58 -7.47
C ASN A 63 -0.03 12.07 -7.50
N TYR A 64 0.86 11.26 -8.05
CA TYR A 64 0.72 9.80 -8.09
C TYR A 64 1.42 9.17 -6.89
N VAL A 65 0.64 8.54 -6.02
CA VAL A 65 1.11 7.91 -4.78
C VAL A 65 1.89 6.64 -5.12
N THR A 66 3.12 6.51 -4.62
CA THR A 66 3.96 5.33 -4.85
C THR A 66 4.02 4.39 -3.66
N ASP A 67 3.65 4.87 -2.47
CA ASP A 67 3.48 4.09 -1.25
C ASP A 67 2.38 4.73 -0.37
N HIS A 68 1.98 4.07 0.72
CA HIS A 68 0.96 4.55 1.65
C HIS A 68 -0.48 4.61 1.09
N HIS A 69 -0.81 3.82 0.08
CA HIS A 69 -2.17 3.75 -0.51
C HIS A 69 -3.24 3.42 0.55
N HIS A 70 -2.97 2.51 1.50
CA HIS A 70 -3.89 2.20 2.61
C HIS A 70 -4.15 3.42 3.50
N LEU A 71 -3.11 4.21 3.77
CA LEU A 71 -3.25 5.45 4.53
C LEU A 71 -4.04 6.50 3.74
N ALA A 72 -3.69 6.73 2.48
CA ALA A 72 -4.39 7.69 1.62
C ALA A 72 -5.89 7.34 1.48
N ARG A 73 -6.22 6.05 1.31
CA ARG A 73 -7.60 5.57 1.31
C ARG A 73 -8.30 5.81 2.65
N ALA A 74 -7.63 5.51 3.77
CA ALA A 74 -8.18 5.73 5.11
C ALA A 74 -8.43 7.21 5.41
N LEU A 75 -7.51 8.10 5.03
CA LEU A 75 -7.66 9.55 5.17
C LEU A 75 -8.88 10.07 4.41
N LEU A 76 -9.06 9.60 3.17
CA LEU A 76 -10.22 9.95 2.35
C LEU A 76 -11.53 9.53 3.03
N GLU A 77 -11.61 8.29 3.54
CA GLU A 77 -12.82 7.77 4.19
C GLU A 77 -13.10 8.41 5.57
N GLU A 78 -12.09 8.94 6.24
CA GLU A 78 -12.25 9.72 7.47
C GLU A 78 -12.51 11.22 7.21
N GLY A 79 -12.65 11.64 5.96
CA GLY A 79 -12.92 13.03 5.60
C GLY A 79 -11.77 13.99 5.90
N ILE A 80 -10.54 13.48 6.03
CA ILE A 80 -9.36 14.32 6.18
C ILE A 80 -9.10 15.02 4.85
N ARG A 81 -9.08 16.36 4.89
CA ARG A 81 -9.02 17.17 3.69
C ARG A 81 -7.64 17.15 3.03
N ASP A 82 -6.61 17.37 3.80
CA ASP A 82 -5.26 17.62 3.29
C ASP A 82 -4.24 16.69 3.93
N VAL A 83 -3.20 16.31 3.17
CA VAL A 83 -2.08 15.49 3.62
C VAL A 83 -0.77 16.09 3.11
N LEU A 84 0.30 15.89 3.88
CA LEU A 84 1.63 16.27 3.43
C LEU A 84 2.20 15.22 2.49
N VAL A 85 2.81 15.66 1.40
CA VAL A 85 3.43 14.77 0.42
C VAL A 85 4.93 15.03 0.30
N THR A 86 5.68 13.99 -0.02
CA THR A 86 7.07 14.07 -0.43
C THR A 86 7.17 13.76 -1.92
N VAL A 87 7.57 14.73 -2.72
CA VAL A 87 7.79 14.51 -4.16
C VAL A 87 9.13 13.79 -4.36
N ILE A 88 9.09 12.54 -4.78
CA ILE A 88 10.28 11.71 -5.02
C ILE A 88 10.83 11.85 -6.44
N SER A 89 10.00 12.28 -7.38
CA SER A 89 10.40 12.56 -8.78
C SER A 89 9.37 13.45 -9.47
N ASP A 90 9.83 14.31 -10.39
CA ASP A 90 8.95 15.06 -11.29
C ASP A 90 9.07 14.48 -12.71
N LEU A 91 8.02 13.80 -13.14
CA LEU A 91 7.86 13.21 -14.47
C LEU A 91 6.69 13.86 -15.23
N SER A 92 6.27 15.07 -14.82
CA SER A 92 5.09 15.77 -15.35
C SER A 92 5.22 16.16 -16.82
N GLY A 93 6.46 16.17 -17.36
CA GLY A 93 6.73 16.41 -18.78
C GLY A 93 6.51 15.20 -19.70
N LEU A 94 6.28 14.01 -19.15
CA LEU A 94 6.03 12.81 -19.94
C LEU A 94 4.55 12.75 -20.37
N ASP A 95 4.29 12.09 -21.49
CA ASP A 95 2.94 11.64 -21.82
C ASP A 95 2.51 10.49 -20.88
N LYS A 96 1.23 10.08 -20.98
CA LYS A 96 0.65 9.09 -20.06
C LYS A 96 1.33 7.72 -20.17
N ASP A 97 1.63 7.28 -21.38
CA ASP A 97 2.15 5.92 -21.63
C ASP A 97 3.62 5.82 -21.18
N ALA A 98 4.44 6.81 -21.53
CA ALA A 98 5.81 6.91 -21.07
C ALA A 98 5.89 7.04 -19.55
N PHE A 99 4.97 7.81 -18.93
CA PHE A 99 4.89 7.96 -17.49
C PHE A 99 4.65 6.62 -16.78
N PHE A 100 3.60 5.89 -17.15
CA PHE A 100 3.30 4.60 -16.52
C PHE A 100 4.38 3.55 -16.80
N ASN A 101 4.97 3.55 -17.98
CA ASN A 101 6.09 2.67 -18.29
C ASN A 101 7.29 2.92 -17.37
N VAL A 102 7.60 4.19 -17.06
CA VAL A 102 8.67 4.52 -16.10
C VAL A 102 8.30 4.06 -14.69
N LEU A 103 7.06 4.27 -14.24
CA LEU A 103 6.63 3.83 -12.90
C LEU A 103 6.74 2.31 -12.73
N ASP A 104 6.33 1.56 -13.76
CA ASP A 104 6.38 0.10 -13.76
C ASP A 104 7.83 -0.41 -13.68
N ASN A 105 8.70 0.10 -14.55
CA ASN A 105 10.11 -0.26 -14.56
C ASN A 105 10.85 0.10 -13.26
N ARG A 106 10.39 1.13 -12.54
CA ARG A 106 10.98 1.54 -11.25
C ARG A 106 10.36 0.83 -10.05
N GLY A 107 9.39 -0.05 -10.26
CA GLY A 107 8.67 -0.69 -9.15
C GLY A 107 7.87 0.32 -8.30
N TRP A 108 7.34 1.39 -8.92
CA TRP A 108 6.54 2.42 -8.26
C TRP A 108 5.04 2.25 -8.50
N MET A 109 4.64 1.21 -9.21
CA MET A 109 3.24 0.86 -9.45
C MET A 109 3.02 -0.65 -9.38
N HIS A 110 1.77 -1.04 -9.10
CA HIS A 110 1.36 -2.44 -9.03
C HIS A 110 0.03 -2.65 -9.77
N PRO A 111 0.08 -2.88 -11.09
CA PRO A 111 -1.11 -2.98 -11.93
C PRO A 111 -1.73 -4.39 -11.90
N PHE A 112 -2.02 -4.90 -10.70
CA PHE A 112 -2.63 -6.23 -10.53
C PHE A 112 -4.00 -6.09 -9.86
N ASP A 113 -4.97 -6.86 -10.37
CA ASP A 113 -6.33 -6.90 -9.82
C ASP A 113 -6.41 -7.76 -8.53
N GLU A 114 -7.61 -7.84 -7.96
CA GLU A 114 -7.89 -8.61 -6.74
C GLU A 114 -7.75 -10.13 -6.90
N ASN A 115 -7.57 -10.60 -8.13
CA ASN A 115 -7.28 -11.99 -8.46
C ASN A 115 -5.78 -12.24 -8.71
N GLY A 116 -4.94 -11.20 -8.51
CA GLY A 116 -3.50 -11.27 -8.75
C GLY A 116 -3.14 -11.29 -10.24
N LYS A 117 -4.04 -10.89 -11.14
CA LYS A 117 -3.80 -10.82 -12.57
C LYS A 117 -3.32 -9.43 -12.97
N ARG A 118 -2.23 -9.37 -13.71
CA ARG A 118 -1.74 -8.13 -14.28
C ARG A 118 -2.75 -7.56 -15.28
N ARG A 119 -2.99 -6.26 -15.19
CA ARG A 119 -3.91 -5.49 -16.03
C ARG A 119 -3.15 -4.40 -16.76
N ASP A 120 -3.78 -3.87 -17.82
CA ASP A 120 -3.27 -2.71 -18.52
C ASP A 120 -3.29 -1.46 -17.63
N TYR A 121 -2.47 -0.46 -17.95
CA TYR A 121 -2.36 0.77 -17.15
C TYR A 121 -3.67 1.56 -17.05
N ASP A 122 -4.58 1.39 -18.01
CA ASP A 122 -5.90 2.01 -17.98
C ASP A 122 -6.81 1.47 -16.87
N ALA A 123 -6.50 0.28 -16.34
CA ALA A 123 -7.20 -0.29 -15.20
C ALA A 123 -6.80 0.35 -13.85
N ILE A 124 -5.71 1.13 -13.81
CA ILE A 124 -5.33 1.87 -12.60
C ILE A 124 -6.43 2.90 -12.29
N PRO A 125 -7.01 2.88 -11.08
CA PRO A 125 -8.07 3.80 -10.69
C PRO A 125 -7.64 5.26 -10.76
N LYS A 126 -8.60 6.14 -10.98
CA LYS A 126 -8.34 7.59 -11.03
C LYS A 126 -8.38 8.26 -9.67
N THR A 127 -8.97 7.61 -8.67
CA THR A 127 -9.10 8.15 -7.30
C THR A 127 -8.83 7.06 -6.27
N MET A 128 -8.46 7.47 -5.06
CA MET A 128 -8.28 6.54 -3.94
C MET A 128 -9.57 5.81 -3.57
N ALA A 129 -10.74 6.41 -3.85
CA ALA A 129 -12.05 5.81 -3.58
C ALA A 129 -12.34 4.57 -4.45
N GLU A 130 -11.73 4.48 -5.62
CA GLU A 130 -11.94 3.39 -6.59
C GLU A 130 -11.01 2.18 -6.36
N LEU A 131 -10.10 2.25 -5.37
CA LEU A 131 -9.25 1.11 -5.00
C LEU A 131 -10.11 -0.07 -4.54
N VAL A 132 -9.83 -1.25 -5.10
CA VAL A 132 -10.58 -2.49 -4.87
C VAL A 132 -9.98 -3.26 -3.69
N ASP A 133 -10.80 -4.00 -2.94
CA ASP A 133 -10.31 -4.87 -1.86
C ASP A 133 -9.64 -6.14 -2.40
N ASP A 134 -8.43 -6.39 -1.92
CA ASP A 134 -7.77 -7.68 -2.02
C ASP A 134 -7.65 -8.29 -0.61
N PRO A 135 -8.47 -9.29 -0.26
CA PRO A 135 -8.43 -9.92 1.06
C PRO A 135 -7.10 -10.60 1.36
N TYR A 136 -6.38 -11.09 0.34
CA TYR A 136 -5.07 -11.69 0.52
C TYR A 136 -3.99 -10.63 0.80
N ARG A 137 -4.15 -9.39 0.27
CA ARG A 137 -3.30 -8.27 0.68
C ARG A 137 -3.50 -7.92 2.16
N SER A 138 -4.73 -8.00 2.65
CA SER A 138 -5.04 -7.89 4.08
C SER A 138 -4.39 -9.01 4.90
N MET A 139 -4.48 -10.25 4.41
CA MET A 139 -3.83 -11.40 5.05
C MET A 139 -2.32 -11.24 5.12
N ALA A 140 -1.66 -10.81 4.04
CA ALA A 140 -0.22 -10.60 4.01
C ALA A 140 0.23 -9.53 5.02
N GLY A 141 -0.52 -8.43 5.16
CA GLY A 141 -0.26 -7.41 6.16
C GLY A 141 -0.38 -7.93 7.59
N GLU A 142 -1.43 -8.72 7.87
CA GLU A 142 -1.63 -9.36 9.18
C GLU A 142 -0.57 -10.43 9.45
N LEU A 143 -0.26 -11.26 8.45
CA LEU A 143 0.77 -12.29 8.55
C LEU A 143 2.11 -11.70 8.96
N ARG A 144 2.51 -10.57 8.38
CA ARG A 144 3.72 -9.87 8.76
C ARG A 144 3.68 -9.39 10.21
N ARG A 145 2.56 -8.81 10.68
CA ARG A 145 2.38 -8.38 12.08
C ARG A 145 2.48 -9.53 13.07
N GLN A 146 2.00 -10.70 12.68
CA GLN A 146 2.08 -11.92 13.49
C GLN A 146 3.42 -12.66 13.39
N GLY A 147 4.43 -12.08 12.71
CA GLY A 147 5.75 -12.66 12.58
C GLY A 147 5.87 -13.80 11.57
N GLY A 148 4.92 -13.90 10.63
CA GLY A 148 4.98 -14.87 9.54
C GLY A 148 6.18 -14.66 8.62
N PHE A 149 6.54 -13.39 8.37
CA PHE A 149 7.74 -13.00 7.64
C PHE A 149 8.25 -11.63 8.12
N ALA A 150 9.54 -11.35 7.88
CA ALA A 150 10.16 -10.08 8.23
C ALA A 150 9.84 -8.99 7.22
N LYS A 151 9.92 -7.73 7.66
CA LYS A 151 9.87 -6.60 6.72
C LYS A 151 11.08 -6.67 5.79
N ASP A 152 10.82 -6.48 4.50
CA ASP A 152 11.83 -6.49 3.44
C ASP A 152 11.72 -5.22 2.59
N THR A 153 12.81 -4.83 1.93
CA THR A 153 12.88 -3.64 1.07
C THR A 153 12.45 -3.91 -0.38
N THR A 154 12.18 -5.18 -0.72
CA THR A 154 11.65 -5.54 -2.04
C THR A 154 10.34 -4.82 -2.30
N PRO A 155 10.22 -4.06 -3.40
CA PRO A 155 8.98 -3.43 -3.77
C PRO A 155 7.83 -4.44 -3.83
N PHE A 156 6.68 -4.05 -3.27
CA PHE A 156 5.48 -4.89 -3.28
C PHE A 156 5.63 -6.27 -2.61
N SER A 157 6.55 -6.41 -1.66
CA SER A 157 6.78 -7.68 -0.94
C SER A 157 5.50 -8.30 -0.38
N GLU A 158 4.60 -7.49 0.22
CA GLU A 158 3.32 -7.99 0.72
C GLU A 158 2.37 -8.49 -0.39
N PHE A 159 2.49 -7.99 -1.63
CA PHE A 159 1.72 -8.53 -2.76
C PHE A 159 2.26 -9.88 -3.24
N LEU A 160 3.56 -10.13 -3.14
CA LEU A 160 4.14 -11.45 -3.40
C LEU A 160 3.63 -12.47 -2.39
N TRP A 161 3.57 -12.09 -1.11
CA TRP A 161 2.97 -12.92 -0.06
C TRP A 161 1.46 -13.10 -0.28
N ALA A 162 0.74 -12.07 -0.69
CA ALA A 162 -0.68 -12.17 -1.03
C ALA A 162 -0.91 -13.17 -2.17
N ASP A 163 -0.09 -13.15 -3.22
CA ASP A 163 -0.17 -14.09 -4.34
C ASP A 163 0.14 -15.54 -3.91
N PHE A 164 1.14 -15.72 -3.06
CA PHE A 164 1.46 -17.02 -2.47
C PHE A 164 0.28 -17.61 -1.68
N LEU A 165 -0.39 -16.79 -0.87
CA LEU A 165 -1.56 -17.19 -0.08
C LEU A 165 -2.77 -17.46 -0.96
N ARG A 166 -3.01 -16.63 -1.98
CA ARG A 166 -4.12 -16.76 -2.95
C ARG A 166 -4.11 -18.10 -3.68
N ARG A 167 -2.95 -18.65 -3.93
CA ARG A 167 -2.77 -19.96 -4.58
C ARG A 167 -2.99 -21.16 -3.66
N ARG A 168 -3.09 -20.94 -2.33
CA ARG A 168 -3.09 -22.00 -1.32
C ARG A 168 -4.31 -21.99 -0.41
N ILE A 169 -4.90 -20.84 -0.19
CA ILE A 169 -6.05 -20.65 0.70
C ILE A 169 -7.24 -20.19 -0.14
N ASP A 170 -8.35 -20.88 -0.01
CA ASP A 170 -9.58 -20.58 -0.74
C ASP A 170 -10.18 -19.23 -0.31
N ARG A 171 -10.68 -18.46 -1.29
CA ARG A 171 -11.24 -17.11 -1.05
C ARG A 171 -12.48 -17.15 -0.14
N ASP A 172 -13.32 -18.16 -0.31
CA ASP A 172 -14.52 -18.29 0.52
C ASP A 172 -14.16 -18.66 1.96
N ALA A 173 -13.09 -19.45 2.16
CA ALA A 173 -12.57 -19.73 3.50
C ALA A 173 -12.08 -18.47 4.19
N VAL A 174 -11.38 -17.57 3.46
CA VAL A 174 -10.95 -16.26 3.99
C VAL A 174 -12.14 -15.39 4.36
N ALA A 175 -13.17 -15.35 3.51
CA ALA A 175 -14.38 -14.56 3.76
C ALA A 175 -15.19 -15.08 4.94
N LYS A 176 -15.32 -16.42 5.06
CA LYS A 176 -16.10 -17.06 6.14
C LYS A 176 -15.44 -16.96 7.51
N ASN A 177 -14.12 -17.17 7.58
CA ASN A 177 -13.40 -17.16 8.85
C ASN A 177 -11.95 -16.74 8.65
N PHE A 178 -11.73 -15.43 8.72
CA PHE A 178 -10.41 -14.83 8.54
C PHE A 178 -9.37 -15.36 9.55
N ASP A 179 -9.75 -15.54 10.82
CA ASP A 179 -8.81 -15.97 11.86
C ASP A 179 -8.35 -17.43 11.64
N LYS A 180 -9.24 -18.29 11.15
CA LYS A 180 -8.88 -19.66 10.76
C LYS A 180 -7.93 -19.64 9.56
N ALA A 181 -8.22 -18.83 8.55
CA ALA A 181 -7.37 -18.66 7.38
C ALA A 181 -5.99 -18.09 7.76
N MET A 182 -5.94 -17.20 8.76
CA MET A 182 -4.67 -16.67 9.28
C MET A 182 -3.80 -17.72 9.98
N LYS A 183 -4.40 -18.67 10.72
CA LYS A 183 -3.65 -19.79 11.31
C LYS A 183 -3.01 -20.67 10.24
N GLU A 184 -3.75 -20.92 9.16
CA GLU A 184 -3.25 -21.64 7.99
C GLU A 184 -2.13 -20.86 7.29
N ALA A 185 -2.31 -19.55 7.08
CA ALA A 185 -1.30 -18.68 6.49
C ALA A 185 0.01 -18.66 7.30
N LEU A 186 -0.07 -18.63 8.63
CA LEU A 186 1.09 -18.72 9.52
C LEU A 186 1.83 -20.05 9.34
N SER A 187 1.13 -21.17 9.28
CA SER A 187 1.72 -22.48 9.03
C SER A 187 2.41 -22.52 7.66
N LEU A 188 1.73 -22.06 6.60
CA LEU A 188 2.28 -22.01 5.25
C LEU A 188 3.52 -21.11 5.15
N SER A 189 3.55 -19.98 5.88
CA SER A 189 4.68 -19.06 5.84
C SER A 189 5.98 -19.64 6.38
N LYS A 190 5.91 -20.65 7.22
CA LYS A 190 7.09 -21.36 7.77
C LYS A 190 7.54 -22.53 6.89
N GLY A 191 6.74 -22.92 5.92
CA GLY A 191 7.08 -24.00 4.99
C GLY A 191 8.21 -23.62 4.03
N LYS A 192 8.98 -24.62 3.59
CA LYS A 192 10.06 -24.45 2.60
C LYS A 192 9.56 -23.87 1.27
N ASP A 193 8.30 -24.12 0.93
CA ASP A 193 7.66 -23.61 -0.30
C ASP A 193 7.54 -22.08 -0.33
N ALA A 194 7.63 -21.40 0.83
CA ALA A 194 7.68 -19.96 0.94
C ALA A 194 9.11 -19.38 0.85
N GLY A 195 10.12 -20.21 0.76
CA GLY A 195 11.54 -19.84 0.88
C GLY A 195 12.06 -18.86 -0.19
N TYR A 196 11.34 -18.68 -1.28
CA TYR A 196 11.68 -17.72 -2.33
C TYR A 196 11.08 -16.31 -2.07
N LEU A 197 10.23 -16.17 -1.05
CA LEU A 197 9.54 -14.92 -0.76
C LEU A 197 10.41 -13.96 0.07
N PRO A 198 10.33 -12.65 -0.19
CA PRO A 198 11.11 -11.68 0.57
C PRO A 198 10.73 -11.71 2.05
N GLY A 199 11.74 -11.62 2.90
CA GLY A 199 11.55 -11.63 4.35
C GLY A 199 11.18 -13.00 4.94
N TRP A 200 11.26 -14.09 4.18
CA TRP A 200 11.03 -15.43 4.73
C TRP A 200 11.98 -15.73 5.89
N CYS A 201 11.43 -16.20 7.01
CA CYS A 201 12.19 -16.43 8.24
C CYS A 201 12.54 -17.90 8.48
N GLY A 202 12.28 -18.78 7.51
CA GLY A 202 12.55 -20.21 7.64
C GLY A 202 11.51 -20.97 8.46
N PRO A 203 11.65 -22.32 8.52
CA PRO A 203 10.86 -23.11 9.42
C PRO A 203 11.20 -22.75 10.87
N THR A 204 10.23 -22.84 11.76
CA THR A 204 10.50 -22.81 13.21
C THR A 204 11.47 -23.95 13.52
N SER A 205 12.59 -23.64 14.15
CA SER A 205 13.45 -24.68 14.76
C SER A 205 12.63 -25.36 15.84
N ASP A 206 12.46 -26.67 15.72
CA ASP A 206 11.91 -27.50 16.79
C ASP A 206 12.86 -27.46 17.98
#